data_fcda1a8f4d39d10d3756bec3eeb3a67c
#
_entry.id   fcda1a8f4d39d10d3756bec3eeb3a67c
#
_cell.length_a   1.000
_cell.length_b   1.000
_cell.length_c   1.000
_cell.angle_alpha   90.00
_cell.angle_beta   90.00
_cell.angle_gamma   90.00
#
_symmetry.space_group_name_H-M   'P 1'
#
loop_
_entity.id
_entity.type
_entity.pdbx_description
1 polymer ?
#
loop_
_entity_poly.entity_id
_entity_poly.type
_entity_poly.pdbx_seq_one_letter_code
_entity_poly.pdbx_strand_id
1 'polypeptide(L)'
;MELIVRAVDVGFGNTKFVTGIGGGRASDIRCASFPSRAYPSPRDPSKALGSEGRKTFAIPIGGLYYEVGPDVMLAADAFRATEIHGDYIGTPQYMALVRGALRMMKVDTIDLLVVGLPVAVFAAKKAALEKLMTGRHDVGAGKSVVVHKALAMAQPNGALIDYATQHDKVEAMEHEQSLVIDPGSRTFDWLVARGMKLSYKQSYSVDRGVSNILQLIADDISQEIGQPYTNLDSIDWAMRNGKTLTVYQRQYNPARMRPMVEIIAKDAVAAMMRRIGGAFDVQHVILVGGGAFLFKKAVKQAFSTHQILEMKEPMFANVRGYQIAGTNYAQTPLSSANRQRGATVAEGEGA
;
A
#
# COMPACT_ATOMS: atom_id res chain seq x y z
N MET A 1 -7.09 29.20 -5.44
CA MET A 1 -7.42 27.83 -5.91
C MET A 1 -6.97 26.85 -4.85
N GLU A 2 -7.83 25.92 -4.44
CA GLU A 2 -7.45 24.89 -3.47
C GLU A 2 -6.51 23.90 -4.14
N LEU A 3 -5.42 23.52 -3.40
CA LEU A 3 -4.40 22.62 -3.92
C LEU A 3 -4.91 21.19 -3.99
N ILE A 4 -4.71 20.55 -5.12
CA ILE A 4 -5.05 19.15 -5.30
C ILE A 4 -3.90 18.28 -4.77
N VAL A 5 -4.06 17.76 -3.55
CA VAL A 5 -3.16 16.78 -2.94
C VAL A 5 -3.78 15.39 -3.10
N ARG A 6 -2.97 14.41 -3.48
CA ARG A 6 -3.37 13.00 -3.61
C ARG A 6 -2.29 12.08 -3.05
N ALA A 7 -2.71 10.89 -2.67
CA ALA A 7 -1.81 9.86 -2.15
C ALA A 7 -2.00 8.52 -2.86
N VAL A 8 -0.90 7.80 -3.05
CA VAL A 8 -0.87 6.43 -3.60
C VAL A 8 0.08 5.57 -2.76
N ASP A 9 -0.38 4.38 -2.42
CA ASP A 9 0.42 3.34 -1.77
C ASP A 9 0.38 2.07 -2.63
N VAL A 10 1.45 1.82 -3.37
CA VAL A 10 1.59 0.61 -4.19
C VAL A 10 2.18 -0.50 -3.34
N GLY A 11 1.33 -1.28 -2.72
CA GLY A 11 1.73 -2.49 -2.01
C GLY A 11 1.82 -3.71 -2.94
N PHE A 12 2.40 -4.80 -2.47
CA PHE A 12 2.53 -6.03 -3.24
C PHE A 12 1.20 -6.72 -3.57
N GLY A 13 0.21 -6.63 -2.67
CA GLY A 13 -1.11 -7.24 -2.89
C GLY A 13 -2.10 -6.28 -3.54
N ASN A 14 -2.16 -5.04 -3.05
CA ASN A 14 -3.11 -4.04 -3.49
C ASN A 14 -2.46 -2.67 -3.65
N THR A 15 -2.83 -1.97 -4.71
CA THR A 15 -2.56 -0.55 -4.92
C THR A 15 -3.70 0.24 -4.31
N LYS A 16 -3.40 1.08 -3.31
CA LYS A 16 -4.36 1.89 -2.56
C LYS A 16 -4.13 3.36 -2.89
N PHE A 17 -5.19 4.14 -2.95
CA PHE A 17 -5.10 5.55 -3.32
C PHE A 17 -6.30 6.35 -2.80
N VAL A 18 -6.11 7.66 -2.69
CA VAL A 18 -7.15 8.60 -2.27
C VAL A 18 -7.93 9.06 -3.49
N THR A 19 -9.25 8.88 -3.45
CA THR A 19 -10.17 9.31 -4.52
C THR A 19 -10.72 10.72 -4.31
N GLY A 20 -10.73 11.19 -3.08
CA GLY A 20 -11.24 12.53 -2.74
C GLY A 20 -11.20 12.78 -1.24
N ILE A 21 -11.40 14.04 -0.88
CA ILE A 21 -11.53 14.50 0.49
C ILE A 21 -12.90 15.13 0.63
N GLY A 22 -13.70 14.69 1.60
CA GLY A 22 -14.96 15.33 1.97
C GLY A 22 -14.71 16.27 3.16
N GLY A 23 -15.50 17.31 3.36
CA GLY A 23 -15.65 18.08 4.59
C GLY A 23 -14.40 18.62 5.33
N GLY A 24 -13.19 18.40 4.81
CA GLY A 24 -11.94 18.91 5.40
C GLY A 24 -11.41 18.16 6.64
N ARG A 25 -12.05 17.08 7.08
CA ARG A 25 -11.60 16.25 8.22
C ARG A 25 -10.83 15.03 7.74
N ALA A 26 -9.88 14.56 8.55
CA ALA A 26 -9.14 13.32 8.27
C ALA A 26 -10.05 12.08 8.14
N SER A 27 -11.19 12.07 8.84
CA SER A 27 -12.24 11.04 8.74
C SER A 27 -12.94 11.00 7.38
N ASP A 28 -12.84 12.06 6.59
CA ASP A 28 -13.56 12.23 5.33
C ASP A 28 -12.70 11.88 4.11
N ILE A 29 -11.50 11.35 4.31
CA ILE A 29 -10.62 10.89 3.23
C ILE A 29 -11.19 9.59 2.65
N ARG A 30 -11.61 9.67 1.39
CA ARG A 30 -12.14 8.51 0.66
C ARG A 30 -11.02 7.79 -0.05
N CYS A 31 -10.84 6.51 0.31
CA CYS A 31 -9.84 5.65 -0.28
C CYS A 31 -10.48 4.58 -1.17
N ALA A 32 -9.70 4.11 -2.14
CA ALA A 32 -10.03 2.95 -2.95
C ALA A 32 -8.77 2.10 -3.16
N SER A 33 -8.97 0.87 -3.61
CA SER A 33 -7.87 -0.04 -3.95
C SER A 33 -8.25 -0.94 -5.13
N PHE A 34 -7.22 -1.48 -5.77
CA PHE A 34 -7.35 -2.57 -6.74
C PHE A 34 -6.13 -3.52 -6.60
N PRO A 35 -6.23 -4.77 -7.08
CA PRO A 35 -5.13 -5.73 -7.02
C PRO A 35 -3.87 -5.21 -7.71
N SER A 36 -2.71 -5.32 -7.06
CA SER A 36 -1.41 -4.95 -7.66
C SER A 36 -0.97 -5.98 -8.70
N ARG A 37 -1.78 -6.10 -9.76
CA ARG A 37 -1.52 -6.92 -10.94
C ARG A 37 -1.50 -6.03 -12.16
N ALA A 38 -0.50 -6.20 -13.03
CA ALA A 38 -0.35 -5.47 -14.28
C ALA A 38 0.07 -6.44 -15.38
N TYR A 39 -0.86 -6.78 -16.27
CA TYR A 39 -0.61 -7.76 -17.34
C TYR A 39 -0.16 -7.06 -18.61
N PRO A 40 1.08 -7.33 -19.09
CA PRO A 40 1.58 -6.75 -20.32
C PRO A 40 0.87 -7.34 -21.56
N SER A 41 0.56 -6.48 -22.53
CA SER A 41 -0.01 -6.85 -23.81
C SER A 41 0.60 -6.00 -24.93
N PRO A 42 0.91 -6.58 -26.10
CA PRO A 42 1.39 -5.82 -27.26
C PRO A 42 0.26 -5.01 -27.93
N ARG A 43 -0.99 -5.30 -27.61
CA ARG A 43 -2.18 -4.62 -28.14
C ARG A 43 -3.00 -4.06 -26.99
N ASP A 44 -3.77 -3.01 -27.26
CA ASP A 44 -4.67 -2.41 -26.27
C ASP A 44 -5.74 -3.43 -25.83
N PRO A 45 -5.69 -3.95 -24.59
CA PRO A 45 -6.64 -4.97 -24.12
C PRO A 45 -8.06 -4.42 -23.95
N SER A 46 -8.27 -3.10 -23.87
CA SER A 46 -9.60 -2.50 -23.80
C SER A 46 -10.40 -2.68 -25.11
N LYS A 47 -9.72 -3.00 -26.22
CA LYS A 47 -10.32 -3.27 -27.53
C LYS A 47 -10.51 -4.76 -27.80
N ALA A 48 -10.14 -5.63 -26.87
CA ALA A 48 -10.28 -7.08 -27.03
C ALA A 48 -11.75 -7.50 -26.89
N LEU A 49 -12.14 -8.52 -27.66
CA LEU A 49 -13.46 -9.13 -27.55
C LEU A 49 -13.67 -9.68 -26.12
N GLY A 50 -14.81 -9.36 -25.49
CA GLY A 50 -15.11 -9.77 -24.12
C GLY A 50 -14.48 -8.88 -23.01
N SER A 51 -13.87 -7.75 -23.38
CA SER A 51 -13.41 -6.74 -22.41
C SER A 51 -14.54 -5.85 -21.88
N GLU A 52 -15.72 -5.92 -22.52
CA GLU A 52 -16.89 -5.10 -22.18
C GLU A 52 -17.37 -5.38 -20.75
N GLY A 53 -17.66 -4.31 -20.00
CA GLY A 53 -18.15 -4.40 -18.63
C GLY A 53 -17.08 -4.62 -17.55
N ARG A 54 -15.84 -4.95 -17.91
CA ARG A 54 -14.74 -5.05 -16.95
C ARG A 54 -14.20 -3.67 -16.56
N LYS A 55 -13.98 -3.46 -15.27
CA LYS A 55 -13.36 -2.24 -14.73
C LYS A 55 -11.83 -2.37 -14.76
N THR A 56 -11.27 -2.42 -15.98
CA THR A 56 -9.83 -2.44 -16.21
C THR A 56 -9.40 -1.26 -17.08
N PHE A 57 -8.11 -0.93 -17.06
CA PHE A 57 -7.51 0.15 -17.81
C PHE A 57 -6.26 -0.34 -18.54
N ALA A 58 -6.14 0.01 -19.82
CA ALA A 58 -4.95 -0.22 -20.62
C ALA A 58 -4.00 0.98 -20.46
N ILE A 59 -2.89 0.78 -19.76
CA ILE A 59 -1.89 1.82 -19.50
C ILE A 59 -0.71 1.65 -20.45
N PRO A 60 -0.43 2.63 -21.34
CA PRO A 60 0.69 2.55 -22.29
C PRO A 60 2.02 2.86 -21.60
N ILE A 61 3.00 1.96 -21.72
CA ILE A 61 4.36 2.14 -21.19
C ILE A 61 5.34 1.39 -22.11
N GLY A 62 6.34 2.12 -22.64
CA GLY A 62 7.44 1.53 -23.39
C GLY A 62 7.02 0.73 -24.64
N GLY A 63 5.96 1.14 -25.34
CA GLY A 63 5.45 0.45 -26.51
C GLY A 63 4.53 -0.74 -26.23
N LEU A 64 4.31 -1.06 -24.94
CA LEU A 64 3.35 -2.07 -24.50
C LEU A 64 2.18 -1.41 -23.77
N TYR A 65 1.07 -2.14 -23.67
CA TYR A 65 -0.03 -1.81 -22.77
C TYR A 65 0.02 -2.71 -21.55
N TYR A 66 -0.31 -2.16 -20.37
CA TYR A 66 -0.47 -2.92 -19.14
C TYR A 66 -1.91 -2.84 -18.67
N GLU A 67 -2.59 -3.97 -18.60
CA GLU A 67 -3.94 -4.05 -18.08
C GLU A 67 -3.88 -4.05 -16.54
N VAL A 68 -4.56 -3.08 -15.91
CA VAL A 68 -4.65 -2.88 -14.46
C VAL A 68 -6.08 -2.50 -14.07
N GLY A 69 -6.45 -2.65 -12.82
CA GLY A 69 -7.75 -2.18 -12.32
C GLY A 69 -8.45 -3.18 -11.41
N PRO A 70 -9.66 -2.83 -10.91
CA PRO A 70 -10.42 -3.67 -9.98
C PRO A 70 -10.68 -5.09 -10.49
N ASP A 71 -11.01 -5.24 -11.77
CA ASP A 71 -11.38 -6.52 -12.38
C ASP A 71 -10.21 -7.18 -13.13
N VAL A 72 -8.97 -6.77 -12.84
CA VAL A 72 -7.78 -7.27 -13.56
C VAL A 72 -7.61 -8.78 -13.45
N MET A 73 -8.11 -9.41 -12.40
CA MET A 73 -8.09 -10.88 -12.24
C MET A 73 -8.98 -11.62 -13.26
N LEU A 74 -9.91 -10.91 -13.90
CA LEU A 74 -10.75 -11.43 -15.01
C LEU A 74 -10.09 -11.26 -16.39
N ALA A 75 -8.88 -10.68 -16.44
CA ALA A 75 -8.14 -10.55 -17.69
C ALA A 75 -7.77 -11.93 -18.25
N ALA A 76 -7.84 -12.10 -19.56
CA ALA A 76 -7.72 -13.38 -20.24
C ALA A 76 -6.39 -14.13 -20.02
N ASP A 77 -5.33 -13.40 -19.61
CA ASP A 77 -3.98 -13.94 -19.41
C ASP A 77 -3.57 -14.02 -17.93
N ALA A 78 -4.50 -14.35 -17.03
CA ALA A 78 -4.24 -14.51 -15.58
C ALA A 78 -3.10 -15.50 -15.26
N PHE A 79 -2.69 -16.34 -16.21
CA PHE A 79 -1.57 -17.27 -16.07
C PHE A 79 -0.18 -16.62 -16.17
N ARG A 80 -0.07 -15.38 -16.60
CA ARG A 80 1.17 -14.62 -16.65
C ARG A 80 1.31 -13.73 -15.40
N ALA A 81 1.25 -14.34 -14.22
CA ALA A 81 1.56 -13.63 -12.99
C ALA A 81 3.00 -13.13 -13.06
N THR A 82 3.17 -11.82 -13.15
CA THR A 82 4.49 -11.20 -13.01
C THR A 82 4.86 -11.29 -11.54
N GLU A 83 5.85 -12.09 -11.19
CA GLU A 83 6.42 -12.10 -9.85
C GLU A 83 6.99 -10.72 -9.55
N ILE A 84 6.60 -10.17 -8.41
CA ILE A 84 7.09 -8.88 -7.96
C ILE A 84 8.41 -9.12 -7.24
N HIS A 85 9.53 -8.81 -7.91
CA HIS A 85 10.88 -8.92 -7.35
C HIS A 85 11.26 -7.70 -6.49
N GLY A 86 12.34 -7.81 -5.70
CA GLY A 86 12.79 -6.77 -4.77
C GLY A 86 13.06 -5.38 -5.37
N ASP A 87 13.34 -5.28 -6.68
CA ASP A 87 13.53 -4.02 -7.42
C ASP A 87 12.26 -3.54 -8.16
N TYR A 88 11.12 -3.81 -7.58
CA TYR A 88 9.81 -3.50 -8.15
C TYR A 88 9.58 -2.01 -8.48
N ILE A 89 10.15 -1.12 -7.66
CA ILE A 89 10.01 0.33 -7.83
C ILE A 89 10.74 0.78 -9.11
N GLY A 90 10.02 1.44 -10.01
CA GLY A 90 10.54 1.88 -11.30
C GLY A 90 10.35 0.90 -12.44
N THR A 91 9.82 -0.30 -12.18
CA THR A 91 9.44 -1.22 -13.25
C THR A 91 8.23 -0.69 -14.02
N PRO A 92 8.03 -1.12 -15.29
CA PRO A 92 6.82 -0.80 -16.05
C PRO A 92 5.53 -1.21 -15.32
N GLN A 93 5.54 -2.34 -14.63
CA GLN A 93 4.41 -2.83 -13.85
C GLN A 93 4.07 -1.87 -12.70
N TYR A 94 5.06 -1.42 -11.92
CA TYR A 94 4.88 -0.43 -10.87
C TYR A 94 4.26 0.86 -11.42
N MET A 95 4.83 1.36 -12.52
CA MET A 95 4.32 2.56 -13.19
C MET A 95 2.89 2.39 -13.71
N ALA A 96 2.54 1.21 -14.22
CA ALA A 96 1.19 0.92 -14.67
C ALA A 96 0.18 0.98 -13.51
N LEU A 97 0.55 0.46 -12.32
CA LEU A 97 -0.29 0.52 -11.13
C LEU A 97 -0.49 1.95 -10.64
N VAL A 98 0.61 2.75 -10.58
CA VAL A 98 0.49 4.17 -10.23
C VAL A 98 -0.42 4.90 -11.22
N ARG A 99 -0.18 4.77 -12.53
CA ARG A 99 -0.99 5.43 -13.57
C ARG A 99 -2.44 4.96 -13.56
N GLY A 100 -2.70 3.69 -13.24
CA GLY A 100 -4.05 3.16 -13.02
C GLY A 100 -4.75 3.85 -11.85
N ALA A 101 -4.05 4.06 -10.72
CA ALA A 101 -4.57 4.81 -9.59
C ALA A 101 -4.83 6.28 -9.96
N LEU A 102 -3.89 6.96 -10.64
CA LEU A 102 -4.07 8.33 -11.13
C LEU A 102 -5.32 8.47 -12.02
N ARG A 103 -5.54 7.51 -12.93
CA ARG A 103 -6.74 7.49 -13.77
C ARG A 103 -8.02 7.40 -12.97
N MET A 104 -8.02 6.58 -11.91
CA MET A 104 -9.20 6.39 -11.05
C MET A 104 -9.48 7.59 -10.14
N MET A 105 -8.51 8.45 -9.89
CA MET A 105 -8.68 9.68 -9.12
C MET A 105 -9.53 10.73 -9.85
N LYS A 106 -9.69 10.63 -11.17
CA LYS A 106 -10.51 11.53 -12.02
C LYS A 106 -10.12 13.00 -11.88
N VAL A 107 -8.83 13.30 -11.86
CA VAL A 107 -8.25 14.65 -11.86
C VAL A 107 -7.25 14.76 -13.00
N ASP A 108 -7.13 15.95 -13.60
CA ASP A 108 -6.18 16.19 -14.70
C ASP A 108 -4.83 16.71 -14.18
N THR A 109 -4.85 17.31 -12.99
CA THR A 109 -3.64 17.86 -12.35
C THR A 109 -3.63 17.46 -10.86
N ILE A 110 -2.42 17.25 -10.34
CA ILE A 110 -2.13 17.02 -8.93
C ILE A 110 -0.96 17.94 -8.53
N ASP A 111 -1.21 18.87 -7.61
CA ASP A 111 -0.17 19.78 -7.13
C ASP A 111 0.87 19.04 -6.30
N LEU A 112 0.42 18.09 -5.47
CA LEU A 112 1.31 17.26 -4.66
C LEU A 112 0.79 15.81 -4.60
N LEU A 113 1.63 14.90 -5.11
CA LEU A 113 1.41 13.46 -4.97
C LEU A 113 2.30 12.91 -3.86
N VAL A 114 1.71 12.24 -2.86
CA VAL A 114 2.48 11.52 -1.84
C VAL A 114 2.46 10.03 -2.15
N VAL A 115 3.64 9.39 -2.16
CA VAL A 115 3.80 7.97 -2.52
C VAL A 115 4.51 7.20 -1.42
N GLY A 116 4.11 5.95 -1.19
CA GLY A 116 4.69 5.08 -0.17
C GLY A 116 5.93 4.32 -0.62
N LEU A 117 6.86 4.13 0.31
CA LEU A 117 8.03 3.26 0.18
C LEU A 117 8.20 2.38 1.41
N PRO A 118 8.55 1.08 1.27
CA PRO A 118 8.95 0.27 2.40
C PRO A 118 10.13 0.90 3.17
N VAL A 119 10.12 0.79 4.49
CA VAL A 119 11.17 1.36 5.36
C VAL A 119 12.56 0.94 4.93
N ALA A 120 12.74 -0.34 4.58
CA ALA A 120 14.04 -0.92 4.24
C ALA A 120 14.72 -0.24 3.03
N VAL A 121 13.95 0.27 2.08
CA VAL A 121 14.47 0.88 0.84
C VAL A 121 14.27 2.41 0.78
N PHE A 122 13.66 3.00 1.81
CA PHE A 122 13.25 4.40 1.80
C PHE A 122 14.40 5.37 1.52
N ALA A 123 15.48 5.26 2.30
CA ALA A 123 16.63 6.18 2.16
C ALA A 123 17.30 6.09 0.78
N ALA A 124 17.39 4.88 0.22
CA ALA A 124 18.05 4.63 -1.06
C ALA A 124 17.19 5.04 -2.27
N LYS A 125 15.85 4.91 -2.19
CA LYS A 125 14.97 5.04 -3.35
C LYS A 125 14.10 6.30 -3.35
N LYS A 126 14.06 7.05 -2.25
CA LYS A 126 13.20 8.25 -2.09
C LYS A 126 13.33 9.22 -3.26
N ALA A 127 14.52 9.74 -3.50
CA ALA A 127 14.76 10.79 -4.52
C ALA A 127 14.44 10.30 -5.94
N ALA A 128 14.78 9.05 -6.25
CA ALA A 128 14.49 8.45 -7.55
C ALA A 128 12.98 8.31 -7.78
N LEU A 129 12.23 7.88 -6.74
CA LEU A 129 10.77 7.75 -6.83
C LEU A 129 10.09 9.12 -6.96
N GLU A 130 10.49 10.12 -6.18
CA GLU A 130 9.96 11.49 -6.27
C GLU A 130 10.15 12.06 -7.69
N LYS A 131 11.33 11.89 -8.27
CA LYS A 131 11.61 12.29 -9.67
C LYS A 131 10.75 11.53 -10.68
N LEU A 132 10.58 10.20 -10.50
CA LEU A 132 9.80 9.36 -11.41
C LEU A 132 8.31 9.71 -11.39
N MET A 133 7.79 10.13 -10.24
CA MET A 133 6.38 10.46 -10.03
C MET A 133 6.04 11.91 -10.42
N THR A 134 7.02 12.78 -10.59
CA THR A 134 6.81 14.17 -11.01
C THR A 134 6.75 14.27 -12.53
N GLY A 135 5.80 15.03 -13.08
CA GLY A 135 5.64 15.25 -14.50
C GLY A 135 4.32 14.75 -15.08
N ARG A 136 4.29 14.56 -16.39
CA ARG A 136 3.10 14.12 -17.13
C ARG A 136 3.02 12.59 -17.22
N HIS A 137 1.90 12.03 -16.81
CA HIS A 137 1.63 10.60 -16.85
C HIS A 137 0.51 10.30 -17.87
N ASP A 138 0.83 9.54 -18.90
CA ASP A 138 -0.17 8.97 -19.80
C ASP A 138 -0.93 7.86 -19.02
N VAL A 139 -2.23 8.03 -18.84
CA VAL A 139 -3.08 7.11 -18.10
C VAL A 139 -4.01 6.30 -19.01
N GLY A 140 -3.70 6.27 -20.31
CA GLY A 140 -4.43 5.52 -21.34
C GLY A 140 -5.67 6.22 -21.87
N ALA A 141 -6.22 5.69 -22.99
CA ALA A 141 -7.38 6.24 -23.68
C ALA A 141 -7.28 7.74 -24.01
N GLY A 142 -6.07 8.21 -24.40
CA GLY A 142 -5.80 9.61 -24.76
C GLY A 142 -5.84 10.59 -23.57
N LYS A 143 -5.87 10.10 -22.33
CA LYS A 143 -5.89 10.94 -21.12
C LYS A 143 -4.52 10.98 -20.45
N SER A 144 -4.24 12.10 -19.80
CA SER A 144 -3.03 12.28 -19.02
C SER A 144 -3.31 13.01 -17.71
N VAL A 145 -2.46 12.77 -16.71
CA VAL A 145 -2.47 13.48 -15.42
C VAL A 145 -1.10 14.14 -15.25
N VAL A 146 -1.08 15.41 -14.84
CA VAL A 146 0.16 16.15 -14.55
C VAL A 146 0.35 16.19 -13.04
N VAL A 147 1.49 15.71 -12.56
CA VAL A 147 1.91 15.77 -11.15
C VAL A 147 2.99 16.86 -11.05
N HIS A 148 2.67 17.98 -10.39
CA HIS A 148 3.62 19.10 -10.27
C HIS A 148 4.76 18.80 -9.31
N LYS A 149 4.47 18.08 -8.21
CA LYS A 149 5.46 17.65 -7.23
C LYS A 149 5.08 16.30 -6.65
N ALA A 150 6.08 15.45 -6.40
CA ALA A 150 5.91 14.22 -5.65
C ALA A 150 6.78 14.21 -4.39
N LEU A 151 6.27 13.60 -3.32
CA LEU A 151 7.00 13.32 -2.07
C LEU A 151 6.85 11.83 -1.74
N ALA A 152 7.96 11.21 -1.36
CA ALA A 152 7.93 9.84 -0.85
C ALA A 152 7.91 9.81 0.68
N MET A 153 7.14 8.87 1.24
CA MET A 153 7.01 8.64 2.67
C MET A 153 7.21 7.15 3.00
N ALA A 154 7.82 6.87 4.15
CA ALA A 154 7.94 5.48 4.63
C ALA A 154 6.54 4.93 4.99
N GLN A 155 6.23 3.70 4.53
CA GLN A 155 4.89 3.12 4.63
C GLN A 155 4.29 3.19 6.05
N PRO A 156 4.88 2.62 7.10
CA PRO A 156 4.23 2.66 8.41
C PRO A 156 4.17 4.05 9.06
N ASN A 157 4.92 5.05 8.54
CA ASN A 157 4.83 6.43 9.02
C ASN A 157 3.48 7.07 8.66
N GLY A 158 2.92 6.73 7.50
CA GLY A 158 1.56 7.14 7.16
C GLY A 158 0.54 6.66 8.20
N ALA A 159 0.61 5.39 8.58
CA ALA A 159 -0.30 4.84 9.57
C ALA A 159 -0.16 5.50 10.96
N LEU A 160 1.05 5.90 11.36
CA LEU A 160 1.28 6.67 12.59
C LEU A 160 0.58 8.03 12.54
N ILE A 161 0.71 8.74 11.43
CA ILE A 161 0.07 10.05 11.21
C ILE A 161 -1.45 9.91 11.18
N ASP A 162 -1.97 8.91 10.48
CA ASP A 162 -3.40 8.62 10.41
C ASP A 162 -3.97 8.36 11.82
N TYR A 163 -3.30 7.49 12.60
CA TYR A 163 -3.69 7.20 13.98
C TYR A 163 -3.68 8.46 14.86
N ALA A 164 -2.56 9.19 14.89
CA ALA A 164 -2.42 10.37 15.72
C ALA A 164 -3.48 11.43 15.39
N THR A 165 -3.78 11.62 14.11
CA THR A 165 -4.77 12.61 13.65
C THR A 165 -6.20 12.16 13.94
N GLN A 166 -6.56 10.89 13.67
CA GLN A 166 -7.92 10.41 13.92
C GLN A 166 -8.30 10.39 15.40
N HIS A 167 -7.33 10.26 16.28
CA HIS A 167 -7.52 10.19 17.74
C HIS A 167 -7.16 11.47 18.49
N ASP A 168 -6.88 12.56 17.76
CA ASP A 168 -6.47 13.85 18.31
C ASP A 168 -5.28 13.74 19.29
N LYS A 169 -4.29 12.91 18.91
CA LYS A 169 -3.12 12.59 19.75
C LYS A 169 -1.80 13.14 19.21
N VAL A 170 -1.83 13.99 18.19
CA VAL A 170 -0.61 14.49 17.54
C VAL A 170 0.32 15.13 18.56
N GLU A 171 -0.21 16.01 19.41
CA GLU A 171 0.53 16.75 20.43
C GLU A 171 0.97 15.83 21.59
N ALA A 172 0.05 14.99 22.09
CA ALA A 172 0.35 14.06 23.17
C ALA A 172 1.46 13.06 22.82
N MET A 173 1.48 12.60 21.55
CA MET A 173 2.47 11.63 21.05
C MET A 173 3.83 12.26 20.71
N GLU A 174 4.01 13.58 20.76
CA GLU A 174 5.24 14.25 20.32
C GLU A 174 6.50 13.73 21.02
N HIS A 175 6.38 13.39 22.30
CA HIS A 175 7.48 12.88 23.12
C HIS A 175 7.42 11.38 23.40
N GLU A 176 6.35 10.71 22.97
CA GLU A 176 6.09 9.31 23.22
C GLU A 176 6.67 8.40 22.12
N GLN A 177 7.01 7.18 22.49
CA GLN A 177 7.48 6.19 21.54
C GLN A 177 6.33 5.32 21.05
N SER A 178 6.22 5.24 19.74
CA SER A 178 5.20 4.46 19.05
C SER A 178 5.84 3.34 18.25
N LEU A 179 5.19 2.18 18.24
CA LEU A 179 5.48 1.05 17.37
C LEU A 179 4.28 0.83 16.45
N VAL A 180 4.49 1.01 15.15
CA VAL A 180 3.50 0.64 14.12
C VAL A 180 3.90 -0.70 13.53
N ILE A 181 2.97 -1.64 13.49
CA ILE A 181 3.12 -2.99 12.95
C ILE A 181 2.19 -3.11 11.75
N ASP A 182 2.75 -3.36 10.58
CA ASP A 182 2.03 -3.42 9.29
C ASP A 182 2.28 -4.76 8.57
N PRO A 183 1.51 -5.80 8.87
CA PRO A 183 1.51 -7.03 8.08
C PRO A 183 0.91 -6.79 6.71
N GLY A 184 1.77 -6.65 5.70
CA GLY A 184 1.42 -6.52 4.30
C GLY A 184 1.17 -7.87 3.61
N SER A 185 0.99 -7.82 2.28
CA SER A 185 0.85 -9.04 1.47
C SER A 185 2.14 -9.86 1.44
N ARG A 186 3.27 -9.24 1.16
CA ARG A 186 4.58 -9.93 1.07
C ARG A 186 5.40 -9.78 2.34
N THR A 187 5.43 -8.57 2.92
CA THR A 187 6.29 -8.20 4.03
C THR A 187 5.50 -8.03 5.33
N PHE A 188 6.18 -8.24 6.44
CA PHE A 188 5.80 -7.82 7.76
C PHE A 188 6.71 -6.65 8.13
N ASP A 189 6.14 -5.46 8.06
CA ASP A 189 6.84 -4.20 8.28
C ASP A 189 6.58 -3.69 9.69
N TRP A 190 7.60 -3.05 10.31
CA TRP A 190 7.38 -2.30 11.53
C TRP A 190 8.22 -1.04 11.57
N LEU A 191 7.70 -0.06 12.27
CA LEU A 191 8.31 1.24 12.43
C LEU A 191 8.28 1.64 13.90
N VAL A 192 9.43 2.03 14.43
CA VAL A 192 9.55 2.68 15.74
C VAL A 192 9.80 4.16 15.53
N ALA A 193 9.03 4.99 16.23
CA ALA A 193 9.18 6.44 16.18
C ALA A 193 9.02 7.05 17.58
N ARG A 194 9.73 8.16 17.82
CA ARG A 194 9.46 9.05 18.94
C ARG A 194 8.86 10.33 18.39
N GLY A 195 7.63 10.63 18.76
CA GLY A 195 6.83 11.58 18.00
C GLY A 195 6.75 11.15 16.54
N MET A 196 7.07 12.06 15.63
CA MET A 196 7.14 11.77 14.17
C MET A 196 8.57 11.46 13.67
N LYS A 197 9.55 11.34 14.61
CA LYS A 197 10.95 11.05 14.26
C LYS A 197 11.19 9.56 14.24
N LEU A 198 11.56 9.03 13.06
CA LEU A 198 11.77 7.59 12.85
C LEU A 198 13.07 7.09 13.45
N SER A 199 13.02 5.94 14.12
CA SER A 199 14.18 5.18 14.53
C SER A 199 14.53 4.14 13.46
N TYR A 200 15.35 4.50 12.47
CA TYR A 200 15.76 3.58 11.39
C TYR A 200 16.48 2.33 11.91
N LYS A 201 17.20 2.44 13.03
CA LYS A 201 17.91 1.32 13.66
C LYS A 201 16.95 0.24 14.16
N GLN A 202 15.78 0.65 14.67
CA GLN A 202 14.79 -0.25 15.26
C GLN A 202 13.67 -0.61 14.28
N SER A 203 13.50 0.15 13.20
CA SER A 203 12.50 -0.11 12.16
C SER A 203 13.06 -1.02 11.07
N TYR A 204 12.24 -1.94 10.55
CA TYR A 204 12.66 -2.85 9.49
C TYR A 204 11.47 -3.55 8.82
N SER A 205 11.78 -4.42 7.85
CA SER A 205 10.85 -5.29 7.15
C SER A 205 11.41 -6.70 7.08
N VAL A 206 10.57 -7.71 7.23
CA VAL A 206 10.91 -9.10 6.93
C VAL A 206 9.96 -9.67 5.88
N ASP A 207 10.47 -10.57 5.04
CA ASP A 207 9.70 -11.21 3.96
C ASP A 207 8.81 -12.35 4.53
N ARG A 208 7.85 -11.98 5.36
CA ARG A 208 6.92 -12.85 6.09
C ARG A 208 5.53 -12.22 6.15
N GLY A 209 4.95 -12.01 4.97
CA GLY A 209 3.62 -11.42 4.84
C GLY A 209 2.50 -12.46 4.71
N VAL A 210 1.32 -11.97 4.38
CA VAL A 210 0.10 -12.76 4.19
C VAL A 210 0.27 -13.82 3.09
N SER A 211 1.01 -13.50 2.01
CA SER A 211 1.21 -14.43 0.89
C SER A 211 1.89 -15.74 1.29
N ASN A 212 2.82 -15.70 2.25
CA ASN A 212 3.45 -16.92 2.77
C ASN A 212 2.42 -17.83 3.46
N ILE A 213 1.48 -17.24 4.19
CA ILE A 213 0.38 -17.96 4.85
C ILE A 213 -0.58 -18.53 3.80
N LEU A 214 -0.97 -17.72 2.82
CA LEU A 214 -1.88 -18.16 1.76
C LEU A 214 -1.27 -19.28 0.89
N GLN A 215 0.03 -19.19 0.60
CA GLN A 215 0.75 -20.24 -0.12
C GLN A 215 0.78 -21.55 0.66
N LEU A 216 1.08 -21.50 1.96
CA LEU A 216 1.02 -22.68 2.83
C LEU A 216 -0.35 -23.38 2.78
N ILE A 217 -1.43 -22.60 2.79
CA ILE A 217 -2.79 -23.14 2.68
C ILE A 217 -3.06 -23.69 1.27
N ALA A 218 -2.58 -23.01 0.23
CA ALA A 218 -2.68 -23.48 -1.15
C ALA A 218 -1.95 -24.81 -1.37
N ASP A 219 -0.78 -24.97 -0.75
CA ASP A 219 0.00 -26.21 -0.80
C ASP A 219 -0.73 -27.36 -0.08
N ASP A 220 -1.37 -27.10 1.06
CA ASP A 220 -2.19 -28.09 1.78
C ASP A 220 -3.42 -28.52 0.95
N ILE A 221 -4.11 -27.56 0.30
CA ILE A 221 -5.19 -27.86 -0.64
C ILE A 221 -4.65 -28.70 -1.82
N SER A 222 -3.51 -28.32 -2.37
CA SER A 222 -2.89 -29.03 -3.52
C SER A 222 -2.58 -30.48 -3.20
N GLN A 223 -2.08 -30.76 -1.99
CA GLN A 223 -1.84 -32.11 -1.50
C GLN A 223 -3.13 -32.91 -1.39
N GLU A 224 -4.20 -32.30 -0.86
CA GLU A 224 -5.50 -32.97 -0.68
C GLU A 224 -6.18 -33.31 -2.02
N ILE A 225 -6.06 -32.44 -3.02
CA ILE A 225 -6.71 -32.65 -4.32
C ILE A 225 -5.82 -33.34 -5.37
N GLY A 226 -4.51 -33.50 -5.07
CA GLY A 226 -3.52 -34.10 -5.97
C GLY A 226 -3.15 -33.24 -7.19
N GLN A 227 -3.42 -31.93 -7.17
CA GLN A 227 -3.16 -30.98 -8.26
C GLN A 227 -2.79 -29.59 -7.67
N PRO A 228 -2.02 -28.75 -8.38
CA PRO A 228 -1.69 -27.40 -7.93
C PRO A 228 -2.95 -26.54 -7.75
N TYR A 229 -3.15 -25.99 -6.57
CA TYR A 229 -4.16 -24.97 -6.29
C TYR A 229 -3.49 -23.62 -6.12
N THR A 230 -3.85 -22.65 -6.97
CA THR A 230 -3.16 -21.36 -7.05
C THR A 230 -4.03 -20.15 -6.75
N ASN A 231 -5.33 -20.36 -6.43
CA ASN A 231 -6.25 -19.24 -6.17
C ASN A 231 -6.12 -18.73 -4.74
N LEU A 232 -5.07 -17.92 -4.49
CA LEU A 232 -4.79 -17.33 -3.18
C LEU A 232 -5.86 -16.33 -2.74
N ASP A 233 -6.52 -15.65 -3.67
CA ASP A 233 -7.55 -14.66 -3.37
C ASP A 233 -8.79 -15.31 -2.75
N SER A 234 -9.17 -16.49 -3.24
CA SER A 234 -10.26 -17.27 -2.63
C SER A 234 -9.91 -17.73 -1.20
N ILE A 235 -8.66 -18.10 -0.95
CA ILE A 235 -8.18 -18.45 0.39
C ILE A 235 -8.24 -17.22 1.31
N ASP A 236 -7.72 -16.07 0.87
CA ASP A 236 -7.75 -14.82 1.65
C ASP A 236 -9.18 -14.42 1.99
N TRP A 237 -10.07 -14.47 1.01
CA TRP A 237 -11.50 -14.19 1.23
C TRP A 237 -12.12 -15.14 2.26
N ALA A 238 -11.85 -16.45 2.15
CA ALA A 238 -12.39 -17.43 3.07
C ALA A 238 -11.87 -17.23 4.50
N MET A 239 -10.57 -16.97 4.66
CA MET A 239 -9.94 -16.67 5.95
C MET A 239 -10.51 -15.42 6.62
N ARG A 240 -10.69 -14.33 5.86
CA ARG A 240 -11.27 -13.07 6.36
C ARG A 240 -12.71 -13.22 6.82
N ASN A 241 -13.49 -14.02 6.09
CA ASN A 241 -14.92 -14.18 6.33
C ASN A 241 -15.27 -15.41 7.18
N GLY A 242 -14.27 -16.19 7.61
CA GLY A 242 -14.49 -17.42 8.38
C GLY A 242 -15.32 -18.45 7.60
N LYS A 243 -15.10 -18.54 6.28
CA LYS A 243 -15.86 -19.43 5.38
C LYS A 243 -15.03 -20.61 4.92
N THR A 244 -15.71 -21.66 4.46
CA THR A 244 -15.10 -22.77 3.74
C THR A 244 -14.95 -22.45 2.27
N LEU A 245 -14.01 -23.13 1.61
CA LEU A 245 -13.83 -23.10 0.16
C LEU A 245 -14.46 -24.34 -0.46
N THR A 246 -15.06 -24.21 -1.64
CA THR A 246 -15.44 -25.35 -2.44
C THR A 246 -14.38 -25.55 -3.53
N VAL A 247 -13.68 -26.69 -3.46
CA VAL A 247 -12.65 -27.07 -4.43
C VAL A 247 -13.05 -28.45 -5.00
N TYR A 248 -13.30 -28.55 -6.31
CA TYR A 248 -13.82 -29.76 -6.97
C TYR A 248 -14.98 -30.41 -6.19
N GLN A 249 -15.99 -29.60 -5.83
CA GLN A 249 -17.19 -30.02 -5.07
C GLN A 249 -16.92 -30.53 -3.62
N ARG A 250 -15.67 -30.48 -3.15
CA ARG A 250 -15.31 -30.79 -1.75
C ARG A 250 -15.20 -29.51 -0.94
N GLN A 251 -15.63 -29.57 0.31
CA GLN A 251 -15.52 -28.48 1.25
C GLN A 251 -14.16 -28.52 1.93
N TYR A 252 -13.40 -27.44 1.79
CA TYR A 252 -12.13 -27.25 2.47
C TYR A 252 -12.24 -26.09 3.47
N ASN A 253 -11.89 -26.35 4.73
CA ASN A 253 -11.90 -25.32 5.78
C ASN A 253 -10.47 -24.80 6.03
N PRO A 254 -10.11 -23.57 5.58
CA PRO A 254 -8.78 -23.02 5.80
C PRO A 254 -8.42 -22.86 7.30
N ALA A 255 -9.43 -22.78 8.18
CA ALA A 255 -9.20 -22.62 9.61
C ALA A 255 -8.44 -23.81 10.24
N ARG A 256 -8.41 -24.98 9.61
CA ARG A 256 -7.60 -26.12 10.06
C ARG A 256 -6.11 -25.81 10.09
N MET A 257 -5.66 -24.89 9.26
CA MET A 257 -4.26 -24.45 9.16
C MET A 257 -3.85 -23.40 10.22
N ARG A 258 -4.78 -22.98 11.10
CA ARG A 258 -4.49 -21.99 12.16
C ARG A 258 -3.22 -22.28 12.97
N PRO A 259 -2.89 -23.51 13.37
CA PRO A 259 -1.66 -23.78 14.12
C PRO A 259 -0.40 -23.35 13.33
N MET A 260 -0.36 -23.66 12.03
CA MET A 260 0.76 -23.28 11.16
C MET A 260 0.80 -21.77 10.89
N VAL A 261 -0.36 -21.14 10.69
CA VAL A 261 -0.49 -19.67 10.58
C VAL A 261 0.08 -18.98 11.83
N GLU A 262 -0.23 -19.50 13.01
CA GLU A 262 0.29 -18.98 14.29
C GLU A 262 1.83 -19.10 14.39
N ILE A 263 2.43 -20.16 13.86
CA ILE A 263 3.89 -20.31 13.83
C ILE A 263 4.53 -19.22 12.96
N ILE A 264 4.02 -19.03 11.74
CA ILE A 264 4.53 -17.98 10.82
C ILE A 264 4.39 -16.59 11.45
N ALA A 265 3.23 -16.30 12.04
CA ALA A 265 2.98 -15.02 12.68
C ALA A 265 3.91 -14.79 13.89
N LYS A 266 4.14 -15.81 14.73
CA LYS A 266 5.06 -15.74 15.86
C LYS A 266 6.49 -15.52 15.41
N ASP A 267 6.93 -16.15 14.33
CA ASP A 267 8.26 -15.98 13.77
C ASP A 267 8.52 -14.55 13.29
N ALA A 268 7.54 -13.96 12.60
CA ALA A 268 7.62 -12.56 12.15
C ALA A 268 7.70 -11.61 13.35
N VAL A 269 6.83 -11.80 14.35
CA VAL A 269 6.81 -11.00 15.58
C VAL A 269 8.11 -11.18 16.36
N ALA A 270 8.66 -12.39 16.47
CA ALA A 270 9.94 -12.65 17.13
C ALA A 270 11.11 -11.95 16.42
N ALA A 271 11.09 -11.89 15.08
CA ALA A 271 12.09 -11.14 14.31
C ALA A 271 12.02 -9.63 14.63
N MET A 272 10.82 -9.07 14.72
CA MET A 272 10.60 -7.69 15.15
C MET A 272 11.12 -7.46 16.57
N MET A 273 10.73 -8.30 17.54
CA MET A 273 11.13 -8.17 18.95
C MET A 273 12.65 -8.18 19.13
N ARG A 274 13.36 -9.04 18.40
CA ARG A 274 14.84 -9.04 18.40
C ARG A 274 15.42 -7.71 17.91
N ARG A 275 14.78 -7.06 16.95
CA ARG A 275 15.28 -5.82 16.36
C ARG A 275 14.99 -4.59 17.22
N ILE A 276 13.83 -4.53 17.85
CA ILE A 276 13.44 -3.39 18.71
C ILE A 276 14.15 -3.41 20.08
N GLY A 277 14.68 -4.58 20.50
CA GLY A 277 15.52 -4.70 21.71
C GLY A 277 14.76 -4.61 23.03
N GLY A 278 13.44 -4.69 23.02
CA GLY A 278 12.55 -4.52 24.16
C GLY A 278 11.53 -3.43 23.92
N ALA A 279 10.41 -3.49 24.63
CA ALA A 279 9.27 -2.61 24.41
C ALA A 279 8.97 -1.71 25.62
N PHE A 280 9.91 -1.55 26.55
CA PHE A 280 9.70 -0.86 27.82
C PHE A 280 9.28 0.61 27.66
N ASP A 281 9.81 1.28 26.63
CA ASP A 281 9.53 2.68 26.35
C ASP A 281 8.45 2.90 25.30
N VAL A 282 7.82 1.83 24.81
CA VAL A 282 6.75 1.94 23.80
C VAL A 282 5.43 2.23 24.51
N GLN A 283 4.85 3.39 24.27
CA GLN A 283 3.53 3.76 24.78
C GLN A 283 2.40 3.33 23.85
N HIS A 284 2.63 3.32 22.53
CA HIS A 284 1.62 3.02 21.55
C HIS A 284 2.05 1.85 20.67
N VAL A 285 1.28 0.75 20.69
CA VAL A 285 1.42 -0.38 19.78
C VAL A 285 0.24 -0.36 18.80
N ILE A 286 0.49 0.06 17.57
CA ILE A 286 -0.52 0.31 16.54
C ILE A 286 -0.43 -0.80 15.49
N LEU A 287 -1.51 -1.57 15.34
CA LEU A 287 -1.60 -2.66 14.36
C LEU A 287 -2.44 -2.23 13.16
N VAL A 288 -1.82 -2.21 11.97
CA VAL A 288 -2.42 -1.79 10.71
C VAL A 288 -2.21 -2.84 9.61
N GLY A 289 -2.49 -2.49 8.38
CA GLY A 289 -2.27 -3.36 7.22
C GLY A 289 -3.36 -4.38 6.95
N GLY A 290 -3.36 -4.88 5.72
CA GLY A 290 -4.36 -5.85 5.28
C GLY A 290 -4.26 -7.23 5.95
N GLY A 291 -3.08 -7.56 6.50
CA GLY A 291 -2.82 -8.83 7.19
C GLY A 291 -3.04 -8.80 8.70
N ALA A 292 -3.39 -7.65 9.28
CA ALA A 292 -3.50 -7.47 10.74
C ALA A 292 -4.27 -8.60 11.45
N PHE A 293 -5.36 -9.07 10.86
CA PHE A 293 -6.22 -10.11 11.44
C PHE A 293 -5.51 -11.46 11.66
N LEU A 294 -4.51 -11.81 10.84
CA LEU A 294 -3.73 -13.05 10.98
C LEU A 294 -2.65 -12.95 12.05
N PHE A 295 -2.08 -11.75 12.24
CA PHE A 295 -0.95 -11.52 13.15
C PHE A 295 -1.37 -11.02 14.53
N LYS A 296 -2.61 -10.55 14.69
CA LYS A 296 -3.14 -9.95 15.92
C LYS A 296 -2.89 -10.79 17.18
N LYS A 297 -3.09 -12.12 17.10
CA LYS A 297 -2.88 -13.02 18.25
C LYS A 297 -1.41 -13.06 18.67
N ALA A 298 -0.49 -13.19 17.72
CA ALA A 298 0.94 -13.20 17.99
C ALA A 298 1.43 -11.86 18.55
N VAL A 299 0.94 -10.74 18.00
CA VAL A 299 1.24 -9.39 18.50
C VAL A 299 0.74 -9.23 19.95
N LYS A 300 -0.52 -9.63 20.25
CA LYS A 300 -1.07 -9.57 21.61
C LYS A 300 -0.27 -10.41 22.62
N GLN A 301 0.26 -11.54 22.20
CA GLN A 301 1.10 -12.39 23.06
C GLN A 301 2.45 -11.75 23.36
N ALA A 302 3.07 -11.09 22.35
CA ALA A 302 4.36 -10.41 22.51
C ALA A 302 4.25 -9.12 23.34
N PHE A 303 3.12 -8.43 23.25
CA PHE A 303 2.83 -7.17 23.96
C PHE A 303 1.69 -7.36 24.97
N SER A 304 1.80 -8.38 25.82
CA SER A 304 0.76 -8.74 26.79
C SER A 304 0.40 -7.65 27.80
N THR A 305 1.34 -6.73 28.08
CA THR A 305 1.17 -5.58 28.98
C THR A 305 0.71 -4.31 28.28
N HIS A 306 0.61 -4.32 26.94
CA HIS A 306 0.22 -3.16 26.15
C HIS A 306 -1.20 -3.29 25.61
N GLN A 307 -1.88 -2.16 25.47
CA GLN A 307 -3.08 -2.10 24.65
C GLN A 307 -2.68 -2.11 23.17
N ILE A 308 -3.18 -3.08 22.42
CA ILE A 308 -3.01 -3.09 20.95
C ILE A 308 -4.08 -2.19 20.34
N LEU A 309 -3.63 -1.16 19.66
CA LEU A 309 -4.48 -0.15 19.03
C LEU A 309 -4.75 -0.59 17.59
N GLU A 310 -6.03 -0.83 17.29
CA GLU A 310 -6.49 -1.24 15.97
C GLU A 310 -7.21 -0.08 15.29
N MET A 311 -6.91 0.15 14.03
CA MET A 311 -7.56 1.22 13.26
C MET A 311 -8.77 0.69 12.49
N LYS A 312 -9.74 1.57 12.25
CA LYS A 312 -10.81 1.30 11.29
C LYS A 312 -10.22 1.25 9.89
N GLU A 313 -10.58 0.23 9.11
CA GLU A 313 -10.03 -0.02 7.78
C GLU A 313 -8.49 0.04 7.74
N PRO A 314 -7.81 -0.84 8.50
CA PRO A 314 -6.37 -0.75 8.73
C PRO A 314 -5.54 -0.85 7.44
N MET A 315 -6.10 -1.41 6.37
CA MET A 315 -5.45 -1.50 5.07
C MET A 315 -5.20 -0.14 4.42
N PHE A 316 -6.00 0.89 4.76
CA PHE A 316 -5.87 2.24 4.20
C PHE A 316 -5.10 3.22 5.11
N ALA A 317 -4.65 2.79 6.28
CA ALA A 317 -3.99 3.65 7.26
C ALA A 317 -2.80 4.41 6.65
N ASN A 318 -1.92 3.73 5.93
CA ASN A 318 -0.77 4.37 5.29
C ASN A 318 -1.20 5.46 4.30
N VAL A 319 -2.09 5.15 3.37
CA VAL A 319 -2.47 6.09 2.31
C VAL A 319 -3.29 7.27 2.84
N ARG A 320 -4.09 7.09 3.91
CA ARG A 320 -4.76 8.19 4.60
C ARG A 320 -3.73 9.13 5.25
N GLY A 321 -2.77 8.57 5.97
CA GLY A 321 -1.71 9.37 6.60
C GLY A 321 -0.84 10.10 5.59
N TYR A 322 -0.57 9.51 4.41
CA TYR A 322 0.11 10.22 3.31
C TYR A 322 -0.70 11.43 2.85
N GLN A 323 -2.02 11.28 2.71
CA GLN A 323 -2.89 12.38 2.33
C GLN A 323 -2.87 13.50 3.38
N ILE A 324 -2.96 13.15 4.67
CA ILE A 324 -2.89 14.09 5.78
C ILE A 324 -1.55 14.85 5.75
N ALA A 325 -0.45 14.13 5.72
CA ALA A 325 0.89 14.71 5.68
C ALA A 325 1.10 15.62 4.46
N GLY A 326 0.63 15.18 3.29
CA GLY A 326 0.72 15.96 2.05
C GLY A 326 -0.11 17.24 2.13
N THR A 327 -1.32 17.18 2.70
CA THR A 327 -2.18 18.35 2.88
C THR A 327 -1.52 19.36 3.82
N ASN A 328 -1.00 18.90 4.96
CA ASN A 328 -0.29 19.76 5.91
C ASN A 328 0.96 20.39 5.30
N TYR A 329 1.75 19.59 4.57
CA TYR A 329 2.92 20.11 3.84
C TYR A 329 2.53 21.18 2.83
N ALA A 330 1.48 20.99 2.05
CA ALA A 330 1.02 21.92 1.03
C ALA A 330 0.52 23.26 1.63
N GLN A 331 0.03 23.25 2.87
CA GLN A 331 -0.45 24.45 3.59
C GLN A 331 0.67 25.21 4.31
N THR A 332 1.89 24.65 4.44
CA THR A 332 2.99 25.29 5.15
C THR A 332 3.54 26.48 4.35
N PRO A 333 3.82 27.64 4.98
CA PRO A 333 4.29 28.86 4.30
C PRO A 333 5.57 28.68 3.44
N LEU A 334 6.48 27.78 3.86
CA LEU A 334 7.70 27.42 3.12
C LEU A 334 7.42 26.81 1.74
N SER A 335 6.28 26.15 1.56
CA SER A 335 5.86 25.58 0.26
C SER A 335 5.35 26.67 -0.70
N SER A 336 4.80 27.77 -0.18
CA SER A 336 4.34 28.92 -0.96
C SER A 336 5.50 29.79 -1.48
N ALA A 337 6.57 29.97 -0.71
CA ALA A 337 7.76 30.72 -1.11
C ALA A 337 8.56 30.03 -2.23
N ASN A 338 8.63 28.70 -2.24
CA ASN A 338 9.27 27.95 -3.33
C ASN A 338 8.45 27.92 -4.63
N ARG A 339 7.15 28.19 -4.59
CA ARG A 339 6.30 28.31 -5.79
C ARG A 339 6.50 29.63 -6.52
N GLN A 340 6.65 30.73 -5.79
CA GLN A 340 6.92 32.04 -6.40
C GLN A 340 8.27 32.05 -7.14
N ARG A 341 9.27 31.32 -6.64
CA ARG A 341 10.56 31.16 -7.31
C ARG A 341 10.52 30.29 -8.57
N GLY A 342 9.64 29.28 -8.61
CA GLY A 342 9.44 28.44 -9.80
C GLY A 342 8.64 29.11 -10.90
N ALA A 343 7.67 29.96 -10.55
CA ALA A 343 6.89 30.72 -11.53
C ALA A 343 7.72 31.83 -12.21
N THR A 344 8.63 32.50 -11.48
CA THR A 344 9.50 33.55 -12.02
C THR A 344 10.61 33.02 -12.92
N VAL A 345 11.00 31.72 -12.79
CA VAL A 345 11.99 31.11 -13.71
C VAL A 345 11.34 30.69 -15.04
N ALA A 346 10.04 30.30 -15.01
CA ALA A 346 9.33 29.92 -16.24
C ALA A 346 8.93 31.13 -17.13
N GLU A 347 8.83 32.34 -16.58
CA GLU A 347 8.55 33.57 -17.34
C GLU A 347 9.83 34.25 -17.86
N GLY A 348 11.02 33.83 -17.43
CA GLY A 348 12.31 34.42 -17.84
C GLY A 348 13.00 33.76 -19.02
N GLU A 349 12.54 32.61 -19.49
CA GLU A 349 13.12 31.90 -20.65
C GLU A 349 12.33 32.09 -21.95
N GLY A 350 11.40 33.05 -22.00
CA GLY A 350 10.53 33.33 -23.13
C GLY A 350 10.68 34.77 -23.67
N ALA A 351 11.82 35.44 -23.47
CA ALA A 351 12.10 36.78 -24.04
C ALA A 351 13.36 36.77 -24.94
#